data_b0f54e117404cdbeb6e5a27455c8fa02
#
_entry.id   b0f54e117404cdbeb6e5a27455c8fa02
#
_cell.length_a   1.000
_cell.length_b   1.000
_cell.length_c   1.000
_cell.angle_alpha   90.00
_cell.angle_beta   90.00
_cell.angle_gamma   90.00
#
_symmetry.space_group_name_H-M   'P 1'
#
loop_
_entity.id
_entity.type
_entity.pdbx_description
1 polymer ?
#
loop_
_entity_poly.entity_id
_entity_poly.type
_entity_poly.pdbx_seq_one_letter_code
_entity_poly.pdbx_strand_id
1 'polypeptide(L)'
;FQIARCFRDEDTRGDRQPEFTQLDLEMSFVKREDVMDLNEKLLIDLIKNIYPEKEIQEIPFPRLSYKEAMEKYNSDRPDLRKDKENPNLLAFCWVVDFPFFEKTDEPGEGSREAGIASGWTFTHNPFSAPKPEYAEDLISKKNISDILTTQYDVVLNGWEIGGGSIRNHKPDALEAVFEIMGFEKERIKENFGHMLEALGYGAPPHGGIAWGFDR
;
A
#
# COMPACT_ATOMS: atom_id res chain seq x y z
N PHE A 1 17.76 1.07 0.64
CA PHE A 1 17.11 -0.02 -0.11
C PHE A 1 17.80 -1.36 0.15
N GLN A 2 17.07 -2.43 -0.07
CA GLN A 2 17.59 -3.79 0.01
C GLN A 2 16.86 -4.70 -0.99
N ILE A 3 17.51 -5.79 -1.37
CA ILE A 3 16.86 -6.93 -2.01
C ILE A 3 16.48 -7.89 -0.89
N ALA A 4 15.21 -7.92 -0.55
CA ALA A 4 14.71 -8.62 0.62
C ALA A 4 14.10 -9.97 0.26
N ARG A 5 14.48 -11.00 1.01
CA ARG A 5 13.83 -12.31 0.96
C ARG A 5 12.62 -12.28 1.89
N CYS A 6 11.44 -12.45 1.31
CA CYS A 6 10.17 -12.30 2.01
C CYS A 6 9.43 -13.64 2.09
N PHE A 7 8.64 -13.80 3.16
CA PHE A 7 7.84 -14.99 3.40
C PHE A 7 6.41 -14.60 3.74
N ARG A 8 5.43 -15.29 3.14
CA ARG A 8 4.02 -15.18 3.48
C ARG A 8 3.38 -16.56 3.52
N ASP A 9 2.49 -16.75 4.49
CA ASP A 9 1.62 -17.90 4.53
C ASP A 9 0.46 -17.70 3.56
N GLU A 10 0.65 -18.13 2.33
CA GLU A 10 -0.33 -17.98 1.24
C GLU A 10 -0.49 -19.28 0.48
N ASP A 11 -1.72 -19.49 -0.02
CA ASP A 11 -1.97 -20.57 -0.98
C ASP A 11 -1.23 -20.30 -2.29
N THR A 12 -0.54 -21.32 -2.78
CA THR A 12 0.17 -21.27 -4.06
C THR A 12 -0.84 -21.22 -5.20
N ARG A 13 -1.04 -20.05 -5.78
CA ARG A 13 -1.92 -19.87 -6.95
C ARG A 13 -1.43 -18.71 -7.83
N GLY A 14 -1.54 -18.88 -9.13
CA GLY A 14 -1.03 -17.88 -10.08
C GLY A 14 0.48 -17.70 -9.91
N ASP A 15 0.92 -16.47 -9.65
CA ASP A 15 2.32 -16.10 -9.40
C ASP A 15 2.67 -16.00 -7.90
N ARG A 16 1.74 -16.35 -6.99
CA ARG A 16 1.94 -16.29 -5.54
C ARG A 16 2.73 -17.50 -5.05
N GLN A 17 3.76 -17.23 -4.26
CA GLN A 17 4.63 -18.22 -3.64
C GLN A 17 4.86 -17.84 -2.17
N PRO A 18 5.04 -18.84 -1.27
CA PRO A 18 5.33 -18.59 0.14
C PRO A 18 6.64 -17.84 0.38
N GLU A 19 7.62 -18.01 -0.51
CA GLU A 19 8.90 -17.31 -0.52
C GLU A 19 9.03 -16.52 -1.81
N PHE A 20 9.35 -15.23 -1.71
CA PHE A 20 9.52 -14.33 -2.85
C PHE A 20 10.52 -13.24 -2.53
N THR A 21 10.96 -12.52 -3.55
CA THR A 21 11.95 -11.45 -3.40
C THR A 21 11.31 -10.09 -3.65
N GLN A 22 11.66 -9.12 -2.81
CA GLN A 22 11.26 -7.72 -3.01
C GLN A 22 12.49 -6.82 -3.12
N LEU A 23 12.41 -5.80 -3.96
CA LEU A 23 13.25 -4.62 -3.86
C LEU A 23 12.51 -3.63 -2.95
N ASP A 24 13.01 -3.47 -1.73
CA ASP A 24 12.45 -2.56 -0.74
C ASP A 24 13.22 -1.24 -0.73
N LEU A 25 12.48 -0.14 -0.76
CA LEU A 25 13.00 1.21 -0.65
C LEU A 25 12.24 1.96 0.43
N GLU A 26 12.95 2.58 1.38
CA GLU A 26 12.40 3.52 2.37
C GLU A 26 13.20 4.82 2.34
N MET A 27 12.49 5.95 2.43
CA MET A 27 13.04 7.30 2.38
C MET A 27 12.48 8.14 3.53
N SER A 28 13.33 8.93 4.19
CA SER A 28 12.94 9.86 5.25
C SER A 28 12.69 11.26 4.68
N PHE A 29 11.82 12.03 5.36
CA PHE A 29 11.49 13.41 5.01
C PHE A 29 10.89 13.58 3.62
N VAL A 30 10.06 12.64 3.17
CA VAL A 30 9.44 12.60 1.86
C VAL A 30 7.92 12.67 1.95
N LYS A 31 7.32 13.10 0.84
CA LYS A 31 5.88 12.97 0.55
C LYS A 31 5.67 11.81 -0.43
N ARG A 32 4.43 11.42 -0.60
CA ARG A 32 4.02 10.35 -1.53
C ARG A 32 4.57 10.58 -2.94
N GLU A 33 4.45 11.79 -3.44
CA GLU A 33 4.87 12.19 -4.77
C GLU A 33 6.38 12.01 -4.97
N ASP A 34 7.20 12.30 -3.95
CA ASP A 34 8.66 12.14 -4.03
C ASP A 34 9.04 10.68 -4.25
N VAL A 35 8.38 9.75 -3.55
CA VAL A 35 8.61 8.31 -3.70
C VAL A 35 8.13 7.83 -5.06
N MET A 36 6.92 8.23 -5.49
CA MET A 36 6.36 7.86 -6.79
C MET A 36 7.23 8.35 -7.93
N ASP A 37 7.65 9.62 -7.92
CA ASP A 37 8.45 10.23 -8.99
C ASP A 37 9.84 9.60 -9.10
N LEU A 38 10.48 9.25 -7.98
CA LEU A 38 11.75 8.53 -7.99
C LEU A 38 11.61 7.16 -8.65
N ASN A 39 10.57 6.42 -8.25
CA ASN A 39 10.35 5.07 -8.74
C ASN A 39 9.85 5.04 -10.20
N GLU A 40 9.07 6.03 -10.62
CA GLU A 40 8.71 6.21 -12.03
C GLU A 40 9.94 6.42 -12.91
N LYS A 41 10.87 7.29 -12.49
CA LYS A 41 12.15 7.48 -13.19
C LYS A 41 12.96 6.20 -13.25
N LEU A 42 13.05 5.46 -12.13
CA LEU A 42 13.76 4.18 -12.08
C LEU A 42 13.20 3.19 -13.11
N LEU A 43 11.86 3.05 -13.18
CA LEU A 43 11.22 2.14 -14.14
C LEU A 43 11.47 2.57 -15.59
N ILE A 44 11.31 3.85 -15.88
CA ILE A 44 11.55 4.39 -17.23
C ILE A 44 12.98 4.11 -17.65
N ASP A 45 13.96 4.36 -16.77
CA ASP A 45 15.37 4.12 -17.07
C ASP A 45 15.70 2.63 -17.22
N LEU A 46 15.11 1.78 -16.39
CA LEU A 46 15.25 0.34 -16.47
C LEU A 46 14.72 -0.20 -17.80
N ILE A 47 13.51 0.19 -18.19
CA ILE A 47 12.91 -0.26 -19.46
C ILE A 47 13.75 0.22 -20.64
N LYS A 48 14.12 1.49 -20.69
CA LYS A 48 14.90 2.05 -21.81
C LYS A 48 16.27 1.39 -21.98
N ASN A 49 16.91 1.00 -20.88
CA ASN A 49 18.29 0.48 -20.93
C ASN A 49 18.35 -1.05 -21.06
N ILE A 50 17.37 -1.78 -20.52
CA ILE A 50 17.40 -3.25 -20.47
C ILE A 50 16.48 -3.87 -21.51
N TYR A 51 15.33 -3.20 -21.80
CA TYR A 51 14.30 -3.71 -22.70
C TYR A 51 13.94 -2.68 -23.78
N PRO A 52 14.92 -2.28 -24.63
CA PRO A 52 14.73 -1.22 -25.62
C PRO A 52 13.66 -1.54 -26.69
N GLU A 53 13.24 -2.81 -26.81
CA GLU A 53 12.16 -3.24 -27.69
C GLU A 53 10.76 -2.99 -27.07
N LYS A 54 10.69 -2.67 -25.78
CA LYS A 54 9.42 -2.35 -25.10
C LYS A 54 9.06 -0.89 -25.26
N GLU A 55 7.77 -0.64 -25.37
CA GLU A 55 7.20 0.71 -25.51
C GLU A 55 6.39 1.07 -24.25
N ILE A 56 6.76 2.13 -23.57
CA ILE A 56 5.95 2.69 -22.47
C ILE A 56 4.85 3.54 -23.09
N GLN A 57 3.60 3.16 -22.86
CA GLN A 57 2.43 3.77 -23.49
C GLN A 57 2.27 5.26 -23.19
N GLU A 58 2.56 5.68 -21.95
CA GLU A 58 2.35 7.05 -21.49
C GLU A 58 3.37 7.43 -20.41
N ILE A 59 3.96 8.63 -20.52
CA ILE A 59 4.86 9.25 -19.55
C ILE A 59 4.43 10.72 -19.40
N PRO A 60 4.19 11.22 -18.15
CA PRO A 60 4.22 10.51 -16.88
C PRO A 60 3.13 9.43 -16.78
N PHE A 61 3.33 8.47 -15.89
CA PHE A 61 2.35 7.39 -15.68
C PHE A 61 1.02 7.97 -15.20
N PRO A 62 -0.12 7.57 -15.79
CA PRO A 62 -1.43 7.98 -15.31
C PRO A 62 -1.62 7.70 -13.82
N ARG A 63 -2.31 8.60 -13.11
CA ARG A 63 -2.68 8.46 -11.71
C ARG A 63 -4.19 8.34 -11.62
N LEU A 64 -4.66 7.24 -11.04
CA LEU A 64 -6.07 6.96 -10.82
C LEU A 64 -6.32 6.87 -9.32
N SER A 65 -7.37 7.48 -8.83
CA SER A 65 -7.85 7.14 -7.49
C SER A 65 -8.39 5.71 -7.47
N TYR A 66 -8.33 5.04 -6.32
CA TYR A 66 -8.96 3.74 -6.12
C TYR A 66 -10.43 3.74 -6.58
N LYS A 67 -11.17 4.80 -6.22
CA LYS A 67 -12.56 4.96 -6.62
C LYS A 67 -12.72 4.98 -8.15
N GLU A 68 -11.92 5.77 -8.87
CA GLU A 68 -11.95 5.82 -10.33
C GLU A 68 -11.58 4.49 -10.97
N ALA A 69 -10.58 3.79 -10.41
CA ALA A 69 -10.17 2.48 -10.90
C ALA A 69 -11.31 1.46 -10.75
N MET A 70 -11.97 1.44 -9.60
CA MET A 70 -13.12 0.55 -9.36
C MET A 70 -14.34 0.91 -10.21
N GLU A 71 -14.68 2.20 -10.35
CA GLU A 71 -15.84 2.64 -11.15
C GLU A 71 -15.65 2.37 -12.64
N LYS A 72 -14.45 2.58 -13.19
CA LYS A 72 -14.20 2.46 -14.63
C LYS A 72 -13.81 1.05 -15.07
N TYR A 73 -13.07 0.32 -14.23
CA TYR A 73 -12.44 -0.95 -14.60
C TYR A 73 -12.87 -2.11 -13.72
N ASN A 74 -13.64 -1.85 -12.65
CA ASN A 74 -14.01 -2.84 -11.62
C ASN A 74 -12.80 -3.59 -11.05
N SER A 75 -11.67 -2.88 -10.91
CA SER A 75 -10.41 -3.44 -10.44
C SER A 75 -9.49 -2.32 -9.95
N ASP A 76 -8.77 -2.58 -8.85
CA ASP A 76 -7.68 -1.75 -8.33
C ASP A 76 -6.35 -1.91 -9.10
N ARG A 77 -6.32 -2.84 -10.06
CA ARG A 77 -5.18 -3.10 -10.96
C ARG A 77 -5.63 -3.14 -12.42
N PRO A 78 -6.02 -1.98 -12.99
CA PRO A 78 -6.57 -1.93 -14.32
C PRO A 78 -5.52 -2.21 -15.40
N ASP A 79 -5.92 -2.91 -16.46
CA ASP A 79 -5.13 -3.01 -17.69
C ASP A 79 -5.49 -1.85 -18.64
N LEU A 80 -4.61 -0.85 -18.70
CA LEU A 80 -4.81 0.38 -19.49
C LEU A 80 -4.26 0.28 -20.91
N ARG A 81 -3.79 -0.88 -21.37
CA ARG A 81 -3.26 -1.01 -22.74
C ARG A 81 -4.30 -0.65 -23.78
N LYS A 82 -3.91 0.20 -24.74
CA LYS A 82 -4.70 0.51 -25.93
C LYS A 82 -4.76 -0.64 -26.91
N ASP A 83 -3.68 -1.42 -26.97
CA ASP A 83 -3.58 -2.66 -27.75
C ASP A 83 -3.11 -3.80 -26.83
N LYS A 84 -4.05 -4.66 -26.44
CA LYS A 84 -3.79 -5.80 -25.55
C LYS A 84 -3.07 -6.96 -26.24
N GLU A 85 -3.08 -6.99 -27.56
CA GLU A 85 -2.39 -8.01 -28.35
C GLU A 85 -0.92 -7.67 -28.58
N ASN A 86 -0.51 -6.43 -28.35
CA ASN A 86 0.89 -6.03 -28.47
C ASN A 86 1.69 -6.42 -27.20
N PRO A 87 2.56 -7.44 -27.25
CA PRO A 87 3.32 -7.90 -26.09
C PRO A 87 4.44 -6.91 -25.68
N ASN A 88 4.74 -5.93 -26.52
CA ASN A 88 5.77 -4.94 -26.25
C ASN A 88 5.21 -3.67 -25.61
N LEU A 89 3.88 -3.52 -25.55
CA LEU A 89 3.25 -2.34 -24.99
C LEU A 89 3.15 -2.44 -23.46
N LEU A 90 3.76 -1.50 -22.77
CA LEU A 90 3.76 -1.38 -21.31
C LEU A 90 2.89 -0.20 -20.89
N ALA A 91 1.72 -0.47 -20.34
CA ALA A 91 0.79 0.52 -19.82
C ALA A 91 0.87 0.54 -18.28
N PHE A 92 1.74 1.41 -17.77
CA PHE A 92 1.84 1.68 -16.33
C PHE A 92 0.75 2.63 -15.86
N CYS A 93 0.33 2.49 -14.60
CA CYS A 93 -0.40 3.51 -13.87
C CYS A 93 -0.13 3.41 -12.37
N TRP A 94 -0.36 4.52 -11.68
CA TRP A 94 -0.45 4.56 -10.23
C TRP A 94 -1.91 4.52 -9.82
N VAL A 95 -2.23 3.65 -8.85
CA VAL A 95 -3.50 3.68 -8.15
C VAL A 95 -3.25 4.24 -6.76
N VAL A 96 -4.04 5.23 -6.36
CA VAL A 96 -3.83 6.03 -5.14
C VAL A 96 -5.14 6.24 -4.38
N ASP A 97 -5.05 6.80 -3.19
CA ASP A 97 -6.21 7.19 -2.40
C ASP A 97 -7.13 6.00 -2.05
N PHE A 98 -6.51 4.92 -1.58
CA PHE A 98 -7.22 3.73 -1.10
C PHE A 98 -8.00 4.02 0.17
N PRO A 99 -9.19 3.43 0.36
CA PRO A 99 -9.86 3.46 1.65
C PRO A 99 -8.96 2.84 2.72
N PHE A 100 -8.99 3.41 3.93
CA PHE A 100 -8.20 2.87 5.04
C PHE A 100 -8.84 1.59 5.58
N PHE A 101 -10.15 1.63 5.75
CA PHE A 101 -10.93 0.58 6.38
C PHE A 101 -12.05 0.09 5.47
N GLU A 102 -12.38 -1.17 5.63
CA GLU A 102 -13.57 -1.78 5.06
C GLU A 102 -14.40 -2.46 6.15
N LYS A 103 -15.71 -2.59 5.92
CA LYS A 103 -16.59 -3.33 6.81
C LYS A 103 -16.39 -4.83 6.61
N THR A 104 -16.41 -5.55 7.71
CA THR A 104 -16.36 -7.01 7.69
C THR A 104 -17.46 -7.57 8.58
N ASP A 105 -18.16 -8.58 8.07
CA ASP A 105 -19.15 -9.37 8.84
C ASP A 105 -18.44 -10.41 9.72
N GLU A 106 -17.20 -10.74 9.38
CA GLU A 106 -16.35 -11.61 10.17
C GLU A 106 -15.27 -10.80 10.90
N PRO A 107 -14.94 -11.14 12.15
CA PRO A 107 -13.78 -10.57 12.82
C PRO A 107 -12.53 -10.78 11.96
N GLY A 108 -11.77 -9.74 11.66
CA GLY A 108 -10.47 -9.85 10.97
C GLY A 108 -9.52 -10.82 11.70
N GLU A 109 -8.45 -11.28 11.04
CA GLU A 109 -7.55 -12.28 11.66
C GLU A 109 -7.01 -11.83 13.02
N GLY A 110 -6.66 -10.54 13.17
CA GLY A 110 -6.25 -9.98 14.47
C GLY A 110 -7.37 -9.92 15.50
N SER A 111 -8.64 -9.79 15.08
CA SER A 111 -9.81 -9.79 15.98
C SER A 111 -10.32 -11.21 16.27
N ARG A 112 -10.04 -12.21 15.41
CA ARG A 112 -10.36 -13.63 15.70
C ARG A 112 -9.55 -14.16 16.88
N GLU A 113 -8.25 -13.85 16.93
CA GLU A 113 -7.40 -14.24 18.07
C GLU A 113 -7.75 -13.48 19.36
N ALA A 114 -8.22 -12.24 19.24
CA ALA A 114 -8.59 -11.39 20.37
C ALA A 114 -10.06 -11.53 20.82
N GLY A 115 -10.90 -12.24 20.03
CA GLY A 115 -12.34 -12.39 20.32
C GLY A 115 -13.16 -11.10 20.16
N ILE A 116 -12.66 -10.13 19.41
CA ILE A 116 -13.25 -8.78 19.28
C ILE A 116 -13.85 -8.63 17.88
N ALA A 117 -15.14 -8.39 17.81
CA ALA A 117 -15.85 -8.06 16.58
C ALA A 117 -15.98 -6.54 16.47
N SER A 118 -15.05 -5.86 15.81
CA SER A 118 -15.14 -4.41 15.58
C SER A 118 -16.03 -4.04 14.39
N GLY A 119 -16.29 -4.99 13.49
CA GLY A 119 -16.95 -4.73 12.22
C GLY A 119 -16.09 -3.95 11.21
N TRP A 120 -14.82 -3.72 11.51
CA TRP A 120 -13.86 -3.02 10.63
C TRP A 120 -12.56 -3.80 10.51
N THR A 121 -12.00 -3.81 9.30
CA THR A 121 -10.64 -4.25 9.01
C THR A 121 -9.95 -3.24 8.09
N PHE A 122 -8.63 -3.33 7.96
CA PHE A 122 -7.89 -2.49 7.02
C PHE A 122 -7.97 -3.07 5.59
N THR A 123 -7.95 -2.20 4.59
CA THR A 123 -7.98 -2.63 3.18
C THR A 123 -6.64 -3.24 2.75
N HIS A 124 -5.49 -2.64 3.11
CA HIS A 124 -4.15 -3.11 2.76
C HIS A 124 -3.31 -3.49 3.98
N ASN A 125 -3.05 -2.52 4.84
CA ASN A 125 -2.26 -2.70 6.05
C ASN A 125 -2.51 -1.56 7.06
N PRO A 126 -2.27 -1.78 8.36
CA PRO A 126 -2.51 -0.77 9.40
C PRO A 126 -1.44 0.33 9.45
N PHE A 127 -0.31 0.16 8.74
CA PHE A 127 0.89 1.00 8.90
C PHE A 127 0.95 2.15 7.90
N SER A 128 0.01 2.27 6.96
CA SER A 128 -0.12 3.42 6.07
C SER A 128 -0.65 4.63 6.84
N ALA A 129 -0.11 5.82 6.57
CA ALA A 129 -0.67 7.02 7.14
C ALA A 129 -2.01 7.37 6.49
N PRO A 130 -2.98 7.95 7.24
CA PRO A 130 -4.12 8.58 6.62
C PRO A 130 -3.65 9.78 5.78
N LYS A 131 -4.42 10.18 4.78
CA LYS A 131 -4.21 11.47 4.14
C LYS A 131 -4.40 12.59 5.18
N PRO A 132 -3.67 13.70 5.11
CA PRO A 132 -3.65 14.73 6.14
C PRO A 132 -5.03 15.25 6.56
N GLU A 133 -5.95 15.35 5.60
CA GLU A 133 -7.33 15.81 5.81
C GLU A 133 -8.17 14.86 6.68
N TYR A 134 -7.78 13.59 6.80
CA TYR A 134 -8.48 12.58 7.62
C TYR A 134 -7.77 12.25 8.95
N ALA A 135 -6.67 12.94 9.27
CA ALA A 135 -5.90 12.64 10.47
C ALA A 135 -6.72 12.83 11.76
N GLU A 136 -7.55 13.88 11.83
CA GLU A 136 -8.42 14.14 12.97
C GLU A 136 -9.56 13.11 13.07
N ASP A 137 -10.17 12.73 11.95
CA ASP A 137 -11.20 11.70 11.90
C ASP A 137 -10.67 10.36 12.39
N LEU A 138 -9.45 9.98 11.99
CA LEU A 138 -8.79 8.77 12.46
C LEU A 138 -8.60 8.78 13.98
N ILE A 139 -7.99 9.83 14.54
CA ILE A 139 -7.72 9.94 15.97
C ILE A 139 -9.02 9.98 16.78
N SER A 140 -10.02 10.71 16.30
CA SER A 140 -11.33 10.78 16.94
C SER A 140 -12.25 9.59 16.66
N LYS A 141 -11.83 8.67 15.79
CA LYS A 141 -12.57 7.47 15.34
C LYS A 141 -13.94 7.80 14.75
N LYS A 142 -13.99 8.89 13.97
CA LYS A 142 -15.19 9.35 13.28
C LYS A 142 -15.06 9.12 11.78
N ASN A 143 -16.20 9.08 11.09
CA ASN A 143 -16.26 8.97 9.63
C ASN A 143 -15.34 7.85 9.07
N ILE A 144 -15.22 6.72 9.77
CA ILE A 144 -14.24 5.66 9.53
C ILE A 144 -14.30 5.17 8.07
N SER A 145 -15.50 5.08 7.49
CA SER A 145 -15.71 4.67 6.10
C SER A 145 -15.13 5.62 5.05
N ASP A 146 -14.89 6.88 5.43
CA ASP A 146 -14.47 7.92 4.51
C ASP A 146 -12.96 8.18 4.54
N ILE A 147 -12.26 7.58 5.53
CA ILE A 147 -10.83 7.78 5.72
C ILE A 147 -10.06 7.15 4.57
N LEU A 148 -9.30 7.98 3.85
CA LEU A 148 -8.39 7.54 2.80
C LEU A 148 -6.94 7.52 3.30
N THR A 149 -6.17 6.57 2.75
CA THR A 149 -4.74 6.42 3.06
C THR A 149 -3.85 7.16 2.07
N THR A 150 -2.58 7.26 2.42
CA THR A 150 -1.50 7.66 1.53
C THR A 150 -0.94 6.50 0.72
N GLN A 151 -1.59 5.34 0.72
CA GLN A 151 -1.24 4.16 -0.06
C GLN A 151 -1.18 4.48 -1.56
N TYR A 152 -0.25 3.88 -2.25
CA TYR A 152 -0.12 3.88 -3.70
C TYR A 152 0.39 2.54 -4.19
N ASP A 153 -0.18 2.07 -5.28
CA ASP A 153 0.27 0.86 -5.98
C ASP A 153 0.65 1.23 -7.41
N VAL A 154 1.70 0.62 -7.91
CA VAL A 154 2.05 0.70 -9.32
C VAL A 154 1.57 -0.55 -10.03
N VAL A 155 0.83 -0.31 -11.10
CA VAL A 155 0.20 -1.34 -11.91
C VAL A 155 0.80 -1.33 -13.30
N LEU A 156 1.12 -2.50 -13.82
CA LEU A 156 1.57 -2.73 -15.19
C LEU A 156 0.68 -3.77 -15.86
N ASN A 157 -0.01 -3.39 -16.93
CA ASN A 157 -0.78 -4.31 -17.76
C ASN A 157 -1.77 -5.20 -16.98
N GLY A 158 -2.39 -4.65 -15.94
CA GLY A 158 -3.35 -5.39 -15.09
C GLY A 158 -2.72 -6.15 -13.91
N TRP A 159 -1.42 -5.98 -13.66
CA TRP A 159 -0.71 -6.57 -12.54
C TRP A 159 -0.17 -5.49 -11.62
N GLU A 160 -0.46 -5.59 -10.34
CA GLU A 160 0.26 -4.84 -9.32
C GLU A 160 1.69 -5.37 -9.23
N ILE A 161 2.66 -4.51 -9.51
CA ILE A 161 4.09 -4.88 -9.50
C ILE A 161 4.86 -4.31 -8.31
N GLY A 162 4.25 -3.40 -7.58
CA GLY A 162 4.79 -2.83 -6.35
C GLY A 162 3.77 -1.93 -5.67
N GLY A 163 3.92 -1.77 -4.37
CA GLY A 163 3.06 -0.93 -3.57
C GLY A 163 3.77 -0.34 -2.36
N GLY A 164 3.25 0.75 -1.86
CA GLY A 164 3.81 1.46 -0.73
C GLY A 164 2.91 2.55 -0.18
N SER A 165 3.43 3.27 0.80
CA SER A 165 2.71 4.39 1.42
C SER A 165 3.67 5.35 2.12
N ILE A 166 3.17 6.53 2.51
CA ILE A 166 3.75 7.24 3.64
C ILE A 166 3.33 6.50 4.91
N ARG A 167 4.29 6.25 5.80
CA ARG A 167 4.06 5.41 6.98
C ARG A 167 3.37 6.17 8.10
N ASN A 168 2.52 5.47 8.83
CA ASN A 168 1.87 6.00 10.03
C ASN A 168 2.88 6.03 11.18
N HIS A 169 3.70 7.07 11.21
CA HIS A 169 4.80 7.22 12.16
C HIS A 169 4.42 7.90 13.47
N LYS A 170 3.14 8.30 13.62
CA LYS A 170 2.63 8.92 14.86
C LYS A 170 2.00 7.85 15.75
N PRO A 171 2.49 7.69 16.99
CA PRO A 171 2.00 6.65 17.90
C PRO A 171 0.50 6.69 18.15
N ASP A 172 -0.06 7.90 18.39
CA ASP A 172 -1.48 8.13 18.65
C ASP A 172 -2.37 7.74 17.47
N ALA A 173 -1.94 8.07 16.26
CA ALA A 173 -2.65 7.72 15.05
C ALA A 173 -2.60 6.20 14.78
N LEU A 174 -1.45 5.56 15.03
CA LEU A 174 -1.32 4.11 14.85
C LEU A 174 -2.10 3.34 15.92
N GLU A 175 -2.11 3.81 17.17
CA GLU A 175 -2.94 3.24 18.24
C GLU A 175 -4.43 3.32 17.88
N ALA A 176 -4.89 4.48 17.32
CA ALA A 176 -6.26 4.65 16.88
C ALA A 176 -6.67 3.65 15.77
N VAL A 177 -5.75 3.32 14.85
CA VAL A 177 -5.99 2.28 13.83
C VAL A 177 -6.28 0.94 14.49
N PHE A 178 -5.44 0.51 15.42
CA PHE A 178 -5.65 -0.77 16.12
C PHE A 178 -6.92 -0.78 16.95
N GLU A 179 -7.25 0.34 17.62
CA GLU A 179 -8.50 0.44 18.38
C GLU A 179 -9.76 0.40 17.48
N ILE A 180 -9.71 1.01 16.27
CA ILE A 180 -10.79 0.90 15.28
C ILE A 180 -10.97 -0.56 14.85
N MET A 181 -9.88 -1.31 14.70
CA MET A 181 -9.92 -2.74 14.39
C MET A 181 -10.40 -3.61 15.56
N GLY A 182 -10.64 -3.01 16.75
CA GLY A 182 -11.17 -3.69 17.92
C GLY A 182 -10.10 -4.27 18.85
N PHE A 183 -8.83 -3.91 18.70
CA PHE A 183 -7.83 -4.32 19.67
C PHE A 183 -7.98 -3.52 20.97
N GLU A 184 -7.94 -4.22 22.10
CA GLU A 184 -7.87 -3.60 23.42
C GLU A 184 -6.47 -3.02 23.69
N LYS A 185 -6.40 -1.98 24.53
CA LYS A 185 -5.13 -1.27 24.81
C LYS A 185 -4.03 -2.18 25.35
N GLU A 186 -4.37 -3.10 26.21
CA GLU A 186 -3.44 -4.09 26.76
C GLU A 186 -2.83 -4.95 25.65
N ARG A 187 -3.65 -5.41 24.70
CA ARG A 187 -3.20 -6.21 23.57
C ARG A 187 -2.35 -5.40 22.59
N ILE A 188 -2.71 -4.13 22.33
CA ILE A 188 -1.88 -3.22 21.52
C ILE A 188 -0.51 -3.05 22.17
N LYS A 189 -0.47 -2.85 23.48
CA LYS A 189 0.78 -2.70 24.22
C LYS A 189 1.65 -3.96 24.19
N GLU A 190 1.05 -5.14 24.34
CA GLU A 190 1.76 -6.42 24.28
C GLU A 190 2.38 -6.66 22.89
N ASN A 191 1.62 -6.43 21.84
CA ASN A 191 2.04 -6.77 20.48
C ASN A 191 2.90 -5.67 19.83
N PHE A 192 2.55 -4.40 20.06
CA PHE A 192 3.11 -3.24 19.35
C PHE A 192 3.75 -2.20 20.26
N GLY A 193 3.73 -2.39 21.58
CA GLY A 193 4.21 -1.40 22.53
C GLY A 193 5.64 -0.96 22.28
N HIS A 194 6.53 -1.89 21.94
CA HIS A 194 7.94 -1.60 21.63
C HIS A 194 8.08 -0.68 20.38
N MET A 195 7.24 -0.88 19.38
CA MET A 195 7.23 -0.05 18.17
C MET A 195 6.62 1.34 18.45
N LEU A 196 5.49 1.39 19.17
CA LEU A 196 4.86 2.66 19.56
C LEU A 196 5.79 3.51 20.43
N GLU A 197 6.53 2.88 21.36
CA GLU A 197 7.54 3.54 22.16
C GLU A 197 8.67 4.09 21.28
N ALA A 198 9.20 3.29 20.35
CA ALA A 198 10.25 3.73 19.44
C ALA A 198 9.81 4.93 18.57
N LEU A 199 8.59 4.88 18.03
CA LEU A 199 8.02 6.00 17.29
C LEU A 199 7.84 7.26 18.17
N GLY A 200 7.55 7.07 19.47
CA GLY A 200 7.40 8.14 20.46
C GLY A 200 8.68 8.94 20.70
N TYR A 201 9.86 8.39 20.42
CA TYR A 201 11.14 9.13 20.48
C TYR A 201 11.32 10.09 19.30
N GLY A 202 10.42 10.10 18.31
CA GLY A 202 10.42 11.03 17.19
C GLY A 202 10.93 10.43 15.90
N ALA A 203 10.10 9.62 15.24
CA ALA A 203 10.37 9.18 13.88
C ALA A 203 10.11 10.31 12.88
N PRO A 204 10.97 10.52 11.86
CA PRO A 204 10.68 11.46 10.80
C PRO A 204 9.49 10.95 9.94
N PRO A 205 8.76 11.84 9.25
CA PRO A 205 7.89 11.40 8.18
C PRO A 205 8.71 10.61 7.17
N HIS A 206 8.25 9.42 6.82
CA HIS A 206 8.96 8.52 5.92
C HIS A 206 7.97 7.73 5.07
N GLY A 207 8.44 7.19 3.98
CA GLY A 207 7.66 6.37 3.10
C GLY A 207 8.52 5.58 2.14
N GLY A 208 7.94 4.60 1.52
CA GLY A 208 8.68 3.70 0.65
C GLY A 208 7.78 2.81 -0.18
N ILE A 209 8.41 1.96 -0.94
CA ILE A 209 7.76 1.04 -1.86
C ILE A 209 8.48 -0.30 -1.83
N ALA A 210 7.70 -1.37 -1.95
CA ALA A 210 8.20 -2.72 -2.14
C ALA A 210 7.83 -3.22 -3.55
N TRP A 211 8.82 -3.56 -4.34
CA TRP A 211 8.66 -4.10 -5.68
C TRP A 211 8.68 -5.63 -5.63
N GLY A 212 7.69 -6.28 -6.24
CA GLY A 212 7.75 -7.71 -6.49
C GLY A 212 8.80 -8.02 -7.56
N PHE A 213 9.98 -8.46 -7.14
CA PHE A 213 11.13 -8.65 -8.05
C PHE A 213 10.82 -9.62 -9.19
N ASP A 214 10.12 -10.69 -8.90
CA ASP A 214 9.75 -11.71 -9.90
C ASP A 214 8.72 -11.19 -10.92
N ARG A 215 7.86 -10.27 -10.51
CA ARG A 215 6.88 -9.66 -11.41
C ARG A 215 7.49 -8.67 -12.35
#